data_0849d1c9e77e08d5fb0c580277233a3d
#
_entry.id   0849d1c9e77e08d5fb0c580277233a3d
#
_cell.length_a   1.000
_cell.length_b   1.000
_cell.length_c   1.000
_cell.angle_alpha   90.00
_cell.angle_beta   90.00
_cell.angle_gamma   90.00
#
_symmetry.space_group_name_H-M   'P 1'
#
loop_
_entity.id
_entity.type
_entity.pdbx_description
1 polymer ?
#
loop_
_entity_poly.entity_id
_entity_poly.type
_entity_poly.pdbx_seq_one_letter_code
_entity_poly.pdbx_strand_id
1 'polypeptide(L)'
;MSDVVDTPPAEGDGAGAGNRREAILTAAARVISQRGVRGLRVEEVASEAGVSPPLLYYHFASRQGLVRAALERASDKAPSAALRTGANSLSGYEAVEAALLAELDDERSVRDNAIVWGEVSATAVFEPELREDVRRVTDAWRDTVAGAIRRGIEDGSVRDGVDPDEAAEVLVTLVDGLCNRWLAGTMERARARSLLGATLRETLAAS
;
A
#
# COMPACT_ATOMS: atom_id res chain seq x y z
N MET A 1 42.55 -45.04 -0.79
CA MET A 1 41.09 -45.04 -0.83
C MET A 1 40.66 -44.04 0.22
N SER A 2 40.40 -42.81 -0.20
CA SER A 2 39.94 -41.74 0.68
C SER A 2 38.53 -41.38 0.21
N ASP A 3 37.57 -41.65 1.09
CA ASP A 3 36.18 -41.28 0.88
C ASP A 3 36.03 -39.76 0.94
N VAL A 4 35.66 -39.18 -0.15
CA VAL A 4 35.18 -37.78 -0.24
C VAL A 4 33.71 -37.79 0.13
N VAL A 5 33.42 -37.30 1.32
CA VAL A 5 32.03 -37.05 1.77
C VAL A 5 31.51 -35.82 1.00
N ASP A 6 30.63 -36.07 0.08
CA ASP A 6 29.88 -35.05 -0.61
C ASP A 6 28.84 -34.43 0.35
N THR A 7 29.10 -33.19 0.76
CA THR A 7 28.16 -32.42 1.60
C THR A 7 27.21 -31.68 0.66
N PRO A 8 25.88 -31.89 0.75
CA PRO A 8 24.93 -31.14 -0.08
C PRO A 8 24.93 -29.65 0.31
N PRO A 9 24.71 -28.75 -0.65
CA PRO A 9 24.68 -27.32 -0.37
C PRO A 9 23.50 -26.97 0.54
N ALA A 10 23.78 -26.12 1.53
CA ALA A 10 22.83 -25.67 2.54
C ALA A 10 21.59 -25.00 1.93
N GLU A 11 20.42 -25.53 2.24
CA GLU A 11 19.12 -24.89 2.05
C GLU A 11 19.01 -23.70 3.02
N GLY A 12 19.51 -22.52 2.61
CA GLY A 12 19.54 -21.31 3.45
C GLY A 12 19.27 -19.99 2.72
N ASP A 13 19.07 -20.00 1.39
CA ASP A 13 19.11 -18.77 0.60
C ASP A 13 17.76 -18.05 0.45
N GLY A 14 16.64 -18.71 0.64
CA GLY A 14 15.32 -18.13 0.41
C GLY A 14 14.90 -17.07 1.44
N ALA A 15 15.14 -17.32 2.73
CA ALA A 15 14.79 -16.38 3.80
C ALA A 15 15.68 -15.13 3.80
N GLY A 16 16.96 -15.27 3.45
CA GLY A 16 17.89 -14.16 3.31
C GLY A 16 17.57 -13.24 2.11
N ALA A 17 17.15 -13.83 1.00
CA ALA A 17 16.77 -13.08 -0.20
C ALA A 17 15.48 -12.27 0.00
N GLY A 18 14.46 -12.84 0.66
CA GLY A 18 13.22 -12.15 1.01
C GLY A 18 13.46 -10.95 1.94
N ASN A 19 14.31 -11.12 2.95
CA ASN A 19 14.64 -10.04 3.87
C ASN A 19 15.42 -8.89 3.17
N ARG A 20 16.32 -9.21 2.24
CA ARG A 20 17.06 -8.19 1.45
C ARG A 20 16.13 -7.44 0.51
N ARG A 21 15.21 -8.13 -0.18
CA ARG A 21 14.22 -7.50 -1.04
C ARG A 21 13.35 -6.51 -0.26
N GLU A 22 12.89 -6.88 0.93
CA GLU A 22 12.08 -6.02 1.80
C GLU A 22 12.88 -4.81 2.32
N ALA A 23 14.15 -5.00 2.68
CA ALA A 23 15.03 -3.90 3.06
C ALA A 23 15.21 -2.87 1.92
N ILE A 24 15.39 -3.32 0.68
CA ILE A 24 15.48 -2.45 -0.50
C ILE A 24 14.16 -1.70 -0.72
N LEU A 25 13.01 -2.35 -0.60
CA LEU A 25 11.71 -1.70 -0.78
C LEU A 25 11.43 -0.67 0.32
N THR A 26 11.85 -0.94 1.56
CA THR A 26 11.76 0.03 2.66
C THR A 26 12.64 1.26 2.39
N ALA A 27 13.87 1.06 1.92
CA ALA A 27 14.76 2.14 1.53
C ALA A 27 14.21 2.93 0.34
N ALA A 28 13.66 2.26 -0.67
CA ALA A 28 13.03 2.90 -1.82
C ALA A 28 11.85 3.80 -1.41
N ALA A 29 10.97 3.31 -0.53
CA ALA A 29 9.87 4.12 0.00
C ALA A 29 10.36 5.38 0.72
N ARG A 30 11.42 5.27 1.53
CA ARG A 30 12.04 6.43 2.20
C ARG A 30 12.66 7.43 1.22
N VAL A 31 13.40 6.95 0.22
CA VAL A 31 13.99 7.83 -0.80
C VAL A 31 12.90 8.53 -1.61
N ILE A 32 11.84 7.82 -2.00
CA ILE A 32 10.71 8.41 -2.71
C ILE A 32 10.01 9.44 -1.82
N SER A 33 9.77 9.15 -0.54
CA SER A 33 9.10 10.08 0.39
C SER A 33 9.88 11.38 0.62
N GLN A 34 11.20 11.37 0.44
CA GLN A 34 12.06 12.53 0.62
C GLN A 34 12.33 13.32 -0.66
N ARG A 35 12.36 12.66 -1.83
CA ARG A 35 12.86 13.24 -3.08
C ARG A 35 11.92 13.09 -4.27
N GLY A 36 10.78 12.45 -4.07
CA GLY A 36 9.87 12.07 -5.13
C GLY A 36 10.41 10.95 -6.02
N VAL A 37 9.52 10.41 -6.88
CA VAL A 37 9.89 9.36 -7.85
C VAL A 37 10.99 9.85 -8.80
N ARG A 38 10.92 11.10 -9.28
CA ARG A 38 11.93 11.64 -10.22
C ARG A 38 13.32 11.76 -9.59
N GLY A 39 13.38 12.02 -8.28
CA GLY A 39 14.62 12.14 -7.52
C GLY A 39 15.24 10.82 -7.08
N LEU A 40 14.57 9.69 -7.30
CA LEU A 40 15.06 8.38 -6.91
C LEU A 40 16.32 7.99 -7.69
N ARG A 41 17.42 7.76 -6.96
CA ARG A 41 18.67 7.22 -7.49
C ARG A 41 18.92 5.83 -6.91
N VAL A 42 19.22 4.88 -7.78
CA VAL A 42 19.41 3.46 -7.39
C VAL A 42 20.56 3.31 -6.39
N GLU A 43 21.65 4.07 -6.59
CA GLU A 43 22.83 4.07 -5.72
C GLU A 43 22.48 4.52 -4.29
N GLU A 44 21.58 5.49 -4.15
CA GLU A 44 21.11 5.98 -2.86
C GLU A 44 20.23 4.95 -2.16
N VAL A 45 19.30 4.32 -2.89
CA VAL A 45 18.48 3.23 -2.35
C VAL A 45 19.35 2.05 -1.92
N ALA A 46 20.36 1.68 -2.72
CA ALA A 46 21.28 0.60 -2.37
C ALA A 46 22.07 0.92 -1.10
N SER A 47 22.57 2.15 -0.98
CA SER A 47 23.28 2.62 0.22
C SER A 47 22.39 2.61 1.47
N GLU A 48 21.15 3.12 1.36
CA GLU A 48 20.17 3.14 2.45
C GLU A 48 19.77 1.72 2.88
N ALA A 49 19.67 0.79 1.93
CA ALA A 49 19.35 -0.62 2.19
C ALA A 49 20.55 -1.45 2.67
N GLY A 50 21.76 -0.92 2.65
CA GLY A 50 22.99 -1.65 3.00
C GLY A 50 23.32 -2.76 2.00
N VAL A 51 23.00 -2.58 0.71
CA VAL A 51 23.27 -3.54 -0.37
C VAL A 51 24.11 -2.93 -1.48
N SER A 52 24.70 -3.77 -2.33
CA SER A 52 25.38 -3.27 -3.53
C SER A 52 24.38 -2.95 -4.65
N PRO A 53 24.65 -1.96 -5.52
CA PRO A 53 23.80 -1.69 -6.68
C PRO A 53 23.57 -2.90 -7.60
N PRO A 54 24.57 -3.77 -7.89
CA PRO A 54 24.33 -4.99 -8.64
C PRO A 54 23.30 -5.93 -8.00
N LEU A 55 23.31 -6.06 -6.67
CA LEU A 55 22.33 -6.87 -5.96
C LEU A 55 20.92 -6.28 -6.05
N LEU A 56 20.79 -4.95 -6.00
CA LEU A 56 19.51 -4.28 -6.21
C LEU A 56 18.97 -4.56 -7.62
N TYR A 57 19.81 -4.44 -8.67
CA TYR A 57 19.41 -4.75 -10.05
C TYR A 57 19.06 -6.24 -10.24
N TYR A 58 19.69 -7.13 -9.51
CA TYR A 58 19.31 -8.56 -9.50
C TYR A 58 17.85 -8.76 -9.03
N HIS A 59 17.42 -8.00 -8.02
CA HIS A 59 16.04 -8.11 -7.49
C HIS A 59 14.99 -7.38 -8.35
N PHE A 60 15.33 -6.26 -8.98
CA PHE A 60 14.31 -5.36 -9.58
C PHE A 60 14.54 -5.06 -11.07
N ALA A 61 15.58 -5.61 -11.67
CA ALA A 61 15.96 -5.47 -13.07
C ALA A 61 16.21 -4.03 -13.58
N SER A 62 15.42 -3.05 -13.09
CA SER A 62 15.52 -1.64 -13.50
C SER A 62 15.04 -0.70 -12.41
N ARG A 63 15.33 0.61 -12.59
CA ARG A 63 14.76 1.68 -11.73
C ARG A 63 13.23 1.67 -11.78
N GLN A 64 12.63 1.48 -12.96
CA GLN A 64 11.16 1.38 -13.09
C GLN A 64 10.62 0.14 -12.38
N GLY A 65 11.29 -1.00 -12.47
CA GLY A 65 10.95 -2.21 -11.73
C GLY A 65 10.96 -1.99 -10.21
N LEU A 66 11.93 -1.20 -9.71
CA LEU A 66 11.97 -0.82 -8.29
C LEU A 66 10.80 0.10 -7.90
N VAL A 67 10.46 1.11 -8.73
CA VAL A 67 9.32 2.01 -8.48
C VAL A 67 8.01 1.23 -8.46
N ARG A 68 7.80 0.33 -9.43
CA ARG A 68 6.64 -0.56 -9.49
C ARG A 68 6.51 -1.43 -8.23
N ALA A 69 7.60 -2.07 -7.83
CA ALA A 69 7.60 -2.90 -6.62
C ALA A 69 7.40 -2.10 -5.33
N ALA A 70 7.87 -0.84 -5.27
CA ALA A 70 7.60 0.06 -4.16
C ALA A 70 6.12 0.46 -4.09
N LEU A 71 5.46 0.68 -5.23
CA LEU A 71 4.02 0.92 -5.32
C LEU A 71 3.22 -0.29 -4.83
N GLU A 72 3.55 -1.49 -5.32
CA GLU A 72 2.90 -2.74 -4.91
C GLU A 72 3.01 -2.95 -3.39
N ARG A 73 4.20 -2.76 -2.84
CA ARG A 73 4.43 -2.85 -1.40
C ARG A 73 3.65 -1.79 -0.60
N ALA A 74 3.58 -0.56 -1.10
CA ALA A 74 2.82 0.51 -0.43
C ALA A 74 1.33 0.16 -0.32
N SER A 75 0.80 -0.62 -1.26
CA SER A 75 -0.59 -1.04 -1.32
C SER A 75 -0.87 -2.35 -0.56
N ASP A 76 0.14 -3.19 -0.33
CA ASP A 76 -0.01 -4.47 0.38
C ASP A 76 0.15 -4.28 1.90
N LYS A 77 -0.65 -3.39 2.48
CA LYS A 77 -0.58 -3.00 3.88
C LYS A 77 -1.34 -3.98 4.78
N ALA A 78 -0.97 -4.01 6.06
CA ALA A 78 -1.65 -4.82 7.08
C ALA A 78 -3.18 -4.58 7.17
N PRO A 79 -3.71 -3.33 7.09
CA PRO A 79 -5.15 -3.10 7.08
C PRO A 79 -5.85 -3.75 5.88
N SER A 80 -5.27 -3.69 4.67
CA SER A 80 -5.84 -4.36 3.50
C SER A 80 -5.80 -5.88 3.61
N ALA A 81 -4.79 -6.45 4.24
CA ALA A 81 -4.74 -7.88 4.52
C ALA A 81 -5.84 -8.31 5.49
N ALA A 82 -6.09 -7.54 6.57
CA ALA A 82 -7.19 -7.80 7.50
C ALA A 82 -8.57 -7.72 6.82
N LEU A 83 -8.77 -6.76 5.91
CA LEU A 83 -9.97 -6.67 5.10
C LEU A 83 -10.19 -7.89 4.20
N ARG A 84 -9.14 -8.38 3.55
CA ARG A 84 -9.22 -9.54 2.63
C ARG A 84 -9.58 -10.84 3.35
N THR A 85 -9.03 -11.04 4.54
CA THR A 85 -9.15 -12.34 5.24
C THR A 85 -10.36 -12.43 6.17
N GLY A 86 -11.01 -11.31 6.50
CA GLY A 86 -12.08 -11.29 7.53
C GLY A 86 -11.57 -11.78 8.89
N ALA A 87 -10.26 -11.77 9.11
CA ALA A 87 -9.59 -12.42 10.25
C ALA A 87 -9.86 -11.75 11.60
N ASN A 88 -10.54 -10.59 11.60
CA ASN A 88 -10.94 -9.88 12.80
C ASN A 88 -12.42 -10.14 13.09
N SER A 89 -12.80 -10.20 14.36
CA SER A 89 -14.19 -10.27 14.83
C SER A 89 -14.99 -8.97 14.56
N LEU A 90 -14.50 -8.11 13.65
CA LEU A 90 -15.12 -6.87 13.25
C LEU A 90 -16.26 -7.14 12.26
N SER A 91 -17.36 -6.40 12.40
CA SER A 91 -18.38 -6.30 11.37
C SER A 91 -17.79 -5.73 10.06
N GLY A 92 -18.51 -5.90 8.94
CA GLY A 92 -18.06 -5.36 7.66
C GLY A 92 -17.88 -3.83 7.71
N TYR A 93 -18.78 -3.10 8.36
CA TYR A 93 -18.65 -1.64 8.56
C TYR A 93 -17.39 -1.28 9.35
N GLU A 94 -17.19 -1.89 10.54
CA GLU A 94 -16.02 -1.63 11.38
C GLU A 94 -14.71 -1.94 10.65
N ALA A 95 -14.69 -2.99 9.86
CA ALA A 95 -13.51 -3.36 9.08
C ALA A 95 -13.18 -2.30 8.03
N VAL A 96 -14.17 -1.79 7.28
CA VAL A 96 -13.99 -0.69 6.31
C VAL A 96 -13.53 0.59 7.03
N GLU A 97 -14.19 0.97 8.13
CA GLU A 97 -13.86 2.17 8.90
C GLU A 97 -12.43 2.11 9.41
N ALA A 98 -12.04 1.00 10.06
CA ALA A 98 -10.70 0.81 10.59
C ALA A 98 -9.62 0.89 9.49
N ALA A 99 -9.86 0.24 8.35
CA ALA A 99 -8.89 0.21 7.26
C ALA A 99 -8.69 1.58 6.60
N LEU A 100 -9.78 2.30 6.31
CA LEU A 100 -9.69 3.61 5.68
C LEU A 100 -9.14 4.68 6.64
N LEU A 101 -9.50 4.63 7.93
CA LEU A 101 -8.93 5.54 8.94
C LEU A 101 -7.43 5.27 9.19
N ALA A 102 -6.96 4.03 9.03
CA ALA A 102 -5.55 3.69 9.15
C ALA A 102 -4.68 4.34 8.06
N GLU A 103 -5.25 4.66 6.89
CA GLU A 103 -4.55 5.44 5.84
C GLU A 103 -4.16 6.85 6.30
N LEU A 104 -4.84 7.37 7.32
CA LEU A 104 -4.60 8.68 7.92
C LEU A 104 -3.83 8.59 9.25
N ASP A 105 -3.12 7.50 9.52
CA ASP A 105 -2.26 7.40 10.70
C ASP A 105 -0.93 8.12 10.50
N ASP A 106 -0.44 8.75 11.60
CA ASP A 106 0.78 9.56 11.59
C ASP A 106 2.05 8.70 11.83
N GLU A 107 1.93 7.40 11.71
CA GLU A 107 3.08 6.50 11.72
C GLU A 107 3.93 6.73 10.47
N ARG A 108 5.25 6.77 10.65
CA ARG A 108 6.18 7.06 9.56
C ARG A 108 5.99 6.14 8.35
N SER A 109 5.79 4.85 8.60
CA SER A 109 5.60 3.85 7.55
C SER A 109 4.33 4.11 6.73
N VAL A 110 3.24 4.54 7.37
CA VAL A 110 1.98 4.90 6.71
C VAL A 110 2.17 6.14 5.85
N ARG A 111 2.82 7.18 6.40
CA ARG A 111 3.13 8.40 5.65
C ARG A 111 4.02 8.14 4.43
N ASP A 112 5.10 7.38 4.60
CA ASP A 112 6.01 7.03 3.50
C ASP A 112 5.26 6.28 2.40
N ASN A 113 4.39 5.33 2.75
CA ASN A 113 3.56 4.60 1.78
C ASN A 113 2.56 5.50 1.05
N ALA A 114 1.87 6.40 1.77
CA ALA A 114 0.93 7.34 1.17
C ALA A 114 1.64 8.33 0.22
N ILE A 115 2.87 8.76 0.55
CA ILE A 115 3.68 9.58 -0.35
C ILE A 115 4.10 8.78 -1.59
N VAL A 116 4.54 7.52 -1.43
CA VAL A 116 4.87 6.65 -2.58
C VAL A 116 3.68 6.54 -3.52
N TRP A 117 2.49 6.27 -2.98
CA TRP A 117 1.25 6.20 -3.75
C TRP A 117 0.98 7.49 -4.54
N GLY A 118 0.98 8.65 -3.86
CA GLY A 118 0.73 9.95 -4.48
C GLY A 118 1.76 10.31 -5.55
N GLU A 119 3.05 10.09 -5.27
CA GLU A 119 4.16 10.36 -6.20
C GLU A 119 4.12 9.49 -7.46
N VAL A 120 3.85 8.18 -7.31
CA VAL A 120 3.75 7.27 -8.47
C VAL A 120 2.51 7.59 -9.28
N SER A 121 1.36 7.87 -8.64
CA SER A 121 0.12 8.27 -9.32
C SER A 121 0.28 9.58 -10.10
N ALA A 122 0.92 10.59 -9.49
CA ALA A 122 1.23 11.85 -10.17
C ALA A 122 2.21 11.65 -11.35
N THR A 123 3.19 10.76 -11.19
CA THR A 123 4.18 10.46 -12.24
C THR A 123 3.52 9.74 -13.41
N ALA A 124 2.54 8.87 -13.19
CA ALA A 124 1.79 8.14 -14.22
C ALA A 124 1.03 9.06 -15.21
N VAL A 125 0.76 10.33 -14.82
CA VAL A 125 0.21 11.33 -15.74
C VAL A 125 1.15 11.57 -16.92
N PHE A 126 2.46 11.58 -16.66
CA PHE A 126 3.53 11.88 -17.63
C PHE A 126 4.26 10.64 -18.14
N GLU A 127 4.22 9.51 -17.41
CA GLU A 127 4.85 8.24 -17.74
C GLU A 127 3.77 7.16 -17.97
N PRO A 128 3.28 6.97 -19.22
CA PRO A 128 2.17 6.05 -19.53
C PRO A 128 2.42 4.60 -19.10
N GLU A 129 3.67 4.19 -19.02
CA GLU A 129 4.08 2.83 -18.62
C GLU A 129 3.70 2.50 -17.15
N LEU A 130 3.53 3.53 -16.30
CA LEU A 130 3.10 3.35 -14.91
C LEU A 130 1.57 3.30 -14.76
N ARG A 131 0.80 3.71 -15.76
CA ARG A 131 -0.67 3.80 -15.67
C ARG A 131 -1.33 2.46 -15.37
N GLU A 132 -0.85 1.41 -16.03
CA GLU A 132 -1.39 0.06 -15.83
C GLU A 132 -1.09 -0.46 -14.42
N ASP A 133 0.10 -0.18 -13.89
CA ASP A 133 0.46 -0.56 -12.54
C ASP A 133 -0.38 0.19 -11.49
N VAL A 134 -0.56 1.51 -11.67
CA VAL A 134 -1.42 2.33 -10.80
C VAL A 134 -2.85 1.82 -10.86
N ARG A 135 -3.40 1.62 -12.06
CA ARG A 135 -4.77 1.11 -12.26
C ARG A 135 -4.97 -0.22 -11.54
N ARG A 136 -4.10 -1.19 -11.78
CA ARG A 136 -4.16 -2.53 -11.17
C ARG A 136 -4.18 -2.48 -9.63
N VAL A 137 -3.34 -1.62 -9.05
CA VAL A 137 -3.25 -1.47 -7.61
C VAL A 137 -4.48 -0.76 -7.03
N THR A 138 -4.99 0.28 -7.72
CA THR A 138 -6.24 0.98 -7.34
C THR A 138 -7.42 0.04 -7.39
N ASP A 139 -7.57 -0.71 -8.48
CA ASP A 139 -8.66 -1.68 -8.66
C ASP A 139 -8.64 -2.73 -7.55
N ALA A 140 -7.48 -3.30 -7.24
CA ALA A 140 -7.33 -4.30 -6.18
C ALA A 140 -7.71 -3.75 -4.79
N TRP A 141 -7.36 -2.50 -4.51
CA TRP A 141 -7.74 -1.84 -3.25
C TRP A 141 -9.24 -1.57 -3.18
N ARG A 142 -9.82 -0.98 -4.23
CA ARG A 142 -11.26 -0.77 -4.35
C ARG A 142 -12.04 -2.08 -4.18
N ASP A 143 -11.65 -3.15 -4.86
CA ASP A 143 -12.30 -4.45 -4.78
C ASP A 143 -12.23 -5.05 -3.37
N THR A 144 -11.13 -4.80 -2.65
CA THR A 144 -10.96 -5.20 -1.25
C THR A 144 -11.95 -4.46 -0.33
N VAL A 145 -12.11 -3.15 -0.52
CA VAL A 145 -13.07 -2.33 0.23
C VAL A 145 -14.51 -2.74 -0.12
N ALA A 146 -14.83 -2.92 -1.40
CA ALA A 146 -16.14 -3.36 -1.86
C ALA A 146 -16.52 -4.73 -1.28
N GLY A 147 -15.56 -5.67 -1.20
CA GLY A 147 -15.75 -6.96 -0.55
C GLY A 147 -16.10 -6.85 0.94
N ALA A 148 -15.49 -5.90 1.66
CA ALA A 148 -15.83 -5.65 3.06
C ALA A 148 -17.22 -5.01 3.21
N ILE A 149 -17.60 -4.10 2.31
CA ILE A 149 -18.94 -3.50 2.29
C ILE A 149 -20.00 -4.59 2.04
N ARG A 150 -19.77 -5.51 1.10
CA ARG A 150 -20.69 -6.66 0.86
C ARG A 150 -20.89 -7.49 2.12
N ARG A 151 -19.81 -7.82 2.84
CA ARG A 151 -19.91 -8.53 4.13
C ARG A 151 -20.71 -7.72 5.16
N GLY A 152 -20.55 -6.39 5.18
CA GLY A 152 -21.33 -5.52 6.07
C GLY A 152 -22.82 -5.49 5.75
N ILE A 153 -23.21 -5.63 4.50
CA ILE A 153 -24.61 -5.81 4.09
C ILE A 153 -25.12 -7.17 4.58
N GLU A 154 -24.33 -8.24 4.41
CA GLU A 154 -24.68 -9.59 4.84
C GLU A 154 -24.82 -9.72 6.35
N ASP A 155 -23.97 -9.04 7.14
CA ASP A 155 -24.00 -9.04 8.63
C ASP A 155 -24.91 -7.95 9.23
N GLY A 156 -25.52 -7.11 8.38
CA GLY A 156 -26.45 -6.04 8.79
C GLY A 156 -25.79 -4.80 9.37
N SER A 157 -24.45 -4.67 9.32
CA SER A 157 -23.72 -3.49 9.80
C SER A 157 -23.65 -2.36 8.75
N VAL A 158 -23.87 -2.68 7.49
CA VAL A 158 -24.05 -1.73 6.39
C VAL A 158 -25.50 -1.74 5.96
N ARG A 159 -26.08 -0.56 5.72
CA ARG A 159 -27.49 -0.40 5.34
C ARG A 159 -27.80 -1.11 4.01
N ASP A 160 -29.02 -1.59 3.87
CA ASP A 160 -29.53 -2.11 2.61
C ASP A 160 -29.54 -1.05 1.49
N GLY A 161 -29.39 -1.51 0.26
CA GLY A 161 -29.48 -0.65 -0.95
C GLY A 161 -28.21 0.14 -1.28
N VAL A 162 -27.13 -0.05 -0.53
CA VAL A 162 -25.80 0.47 -0.92
C VAL A 162 -25.26 -0.37 -2.06
N ASP A 163 -24.82 0.28 -3.15
CA ASP A 163 -23.98 -0.37 -4.16
C ASP A 163 -22.54 -0.46 -3.64
N PRO A 164 -21.99 -1.66 -3.38
CA PRO A 164 -20.67 -1.80 -2.78
C PRO A 164 -19.53 -1.29 -3.66
N ASP A 165 -19.65 -1.41 -4.99
CA ASP A 165 -18.60 -1.02 -5.92
C ASP A 165 -18.57 0.50 -6.05
N GLU A 166 -19.74 1.15 -6.18
CA GLU A 166 -19.85 2.62 -6.21
C GLU A 166 -19.40 3.25 -4.89
N ALA A 167 -19.84 2.70 -3.76
CA ALA A 167 -19.45 3.18 -2.44
C ALA A 167 -17.93 3.04 -2.21
N ALA A 168 -17.33 1.92 -2.61
CA ALA A 168 -15.89 1.71 -2.51
C ALA A 168 -15.11 2.71 -3.37
N GLU A 169 -15.54 2.97 -4.63
CA GLU A 169 -14.93 3.96 -5.52
C GLU A 169 -14.91 5.36 -4.89
N VAL A 170 -16.06 5.80 -4.35
CA VAL A 170 -16.19 7.10 -3.66
C VAL A 170 -15.28 7.19 -2.44
N LEU A 171 -15.28 6.16 -1.59
CA LEU A 171 -14.52 6.15 -0.33
C LEU A 171 -13.00 6.08 -0.56
N VAL A 172 -12.54 5.29 -1.51
CA VAL A 172 -11.13 5.19 -1.90
C VAL A 172 -10.66 6.52 -2.48
N THR A 173 -11.44 7.11 -3.41
CA THR A 173 -11.12 8.43 -3.97
C THR A 173 -11.07 9.52 -2.89
N LEU A 174 -11.99 9.48 -1.92
CA LEU A 174 -12.01 10.44 -0.82
C LEU A 174 -10.77 10.31 0.07
N VAL A 175 -10.40 9.09 0.48
CA VAL A 175 -9.23 8.90 1.35
C VAL A 175 -7.95 9.32 0.67
N ASP A 176 -7.77 9.05 -0.62
CA ASP A 176 -6.63 9.51 -1.41
C ASP A 176 -6.52 11.04 -1.42
N GLY A 177 -7.65 11.72 -1.66
CA GLY A 177 -7.72 13.18 -1.62
C GLY A 177 -7.42 13.77 -0.24
N LEU A 178 -7.93 13.15 0.82
CA LEU A 178 -7.69 13.57 2.21
C LEU A 178 -6.22 13.35 2.62
N CYS A 179 -5.63 12.19 2.29
CA CYS A 179 -4.22 11.89 2.51
C CYS A 179 -3.33 12.93 1.82
N ASN A 180 -3.58 13.20 0.55
CA ASN A 180 -2.80 14.16 -0.21
C ASN A 180 -2.85 15.58 0.41
N ARG A 181 -4.03 16.05 0.81
CA ARG A 181 -4.17 17.36 1.47
C ARG A 181 -3.52 17.43 2.83
N TRP A 182 -3.60 16.37 3.63
CA TRP A 182 -2.91 16.27 4.92
C TRP A 182 -1.39 16.29 4.72
N LEU A 183 -0.85 15.44 3.86
CA LEU A 183 0.59 15.35 3.60
C LEU A 183 1.17 16.64 3.01
N ALA A 184 0.38 17.36 2.17
CA ALA A 184 0.74 18.66 1.64
C ALA A 184 0.63 19.81 2.67
N GLY A 185 0.17 19.54 3.90
CA GLY A 185 0.00 20.56 4.94
C GLY A 185 -1.16 21.54 4.70
N THR A 186 -2.08 21.22 3.77
CA THR A 186 -3.26 22.07 3.45
C THR A 186 -4.50 21.66 4.24
N MET A 187 -4.42 20.59 5.04
CA MET A 187 -5.47 20.11 5.92
C MET A 187 -4.87 19.45 7.17
N GLU A 188 -5.41 19.77 8.33
CA GLU A 188 -5.06 19.08 9.57
C GLU A 188 -5.55 17.61 9.54
N ARG A 189 -4.71 16.70 10.05
CA ARG A 189 -5.03 15.26 10.12
C ARG A 189 -6.36 14.99 10.82
N ALA A 190 -6.60 15.65 11.96
CA ALA A 190 -7.83 15.51 12.71
C ALA A 190 -9.07 15.87 11.87
N ARG A 191 -8.96 16.90 11.02
CA ARG A 191 -10.03 17.30 10.10
C ARG A 191 -10.25 16.25 9.01
N ALA A 192 -9.17 15.72 8.41
CA ALA A 192 -9.25 14.65 7.42
C ALA A 192 -9.97 13.41 7.98
N ARG A 193 -9.56 12.94 9.17
CA ARG A 193 -10.21 11.80 9.87
C ARG A 193 -11.69 12.08 10.19
N SER A 194 -12.01 13.29 10.63
CA SER A 194 -13.40 13.69 10.92
C SER A 194 -14.29 13.66 9.69
N LEU A 195 -13.79 14.16 8.55
CA LEU A 195 -14.51 14.14 7.28
C LEU A 195 -14.73 12.72 6.77
N LEU A 196 -13.66 11.90 6.78
CA LEU A 196 -13.77 10.50 6.37
C LEU A 196 -14.78 9.73 7.22
N GLY A 197 -14.69 9.84 8.56
CA GLY A 197 -15.63 9.17 9.47
C GLY A 197 -17.08 9.66 9.32
N ALA A 198 -17.31 10.94 9.02
CA ALA A 198 -18.65 11.45 8.74
C ALA A 198 -19.20 10.85 7.44
N THR A 199 -18.40 10.85 6.36
CA THR A 199 -18.79 10.28 5.07
C THR A 199 -19.06 8.78 5.17
N LEU A 200 -18.21 8.03 5.91
CA LEU A 200 -18.43 6.60 6.14
C LEU A 200 -19.79 6.33 6.79
N ARG A 201 -20.12 7.07 7.86
CA ARG A 201 -21.43 6.92 8.53
C ARG A 201 -22.59 7.27 7.60
N GLU A 202 -22.49 8.38 6.87
CA GLU A 202 -23.55 8.81 5.96
C GLU A 202 -23.75 7.83 4.80
N THR A 203 -22.65 7.26 4.28
CA THR A 203 -22.69 6.35 3.12
C THR A 203 -23.12 4.93 3.52
N LEU A 204 -22.62 4.40 4.64
CA LEU A 204 -22.66 2.97 4.94
C LEU A 204 -23.50 2.61 6.16
N ALA A 205 -23.57 3.46 7.23
CA ALA A 205 -24.12 3.00 8.49
C ALA A 205 -25.59 2.55 8.36
N ALA A 206 -25.90 1.41 8.96
CA ALA A 206 -27.26 0.98 9.22
C ALA A 206 -27.94 1.95 10.21
N SER A 207 -29.24 2.16 10.07
CA SER A 207 -30.04 3.07 10.89
C SER A 207 -30.26 2.50 12.28
#